data_f3bb08d0e19ea355b1e6f7e35827dcb7
#
_entry.id   f3bb08d0e19ea355b1e6f7e35827dcb7
#
_cell.length_a   1.000
_cell.length_b   1.000
_cell.length_c   1.000
_cell.angle_alpha   90.00
_cell.angle_beta   90.00
_cell.angle_gamma   90.00
#
_symmetry.space_group_name_H-M   'P 1'
#
loop_
_entity.id
_entity.type
_entity.pdbx_description
1 polymer ?
#
loop_
_entity_poly.entity_id
_entity_poly.type
_entity_poly.pdbx_seq_one_letter_code
_entity_poly.pdbx_strand_id
1 'polypeptide(L)'
;MAVQNIVIYPDPILKTPCPPVDGIDAGILQLIEDLVDTMHAGPGSVGVAAPQIGVALRACVVDVSKNRHGKENNHGLLLMINPEIVERSGSAVMREGCMSVPDYTGDVERATEVTLRYTDPQGARQEFAATGFEAVAIQHEIDHLDGMLFLDRITSLKTGLFRRKSYK
;
A
#
# COMPACT_ATOMS: atom_id res chain seq x y z
N MET A 1 -19.80 -4.41 0.21
CA MET A 1 -19.10 -3.68 -0.87
C MET A 1 -19.34 -2.20 -0.69
N ALA A 2 -18.35 -1.50 -0.21
CA ALA A 2 -18.52 -0.08 0.02
C ALA A 2 -17.20 0.67 -0.06
N VAL A 3 -17.28 1.87 -0.65
CA VAL A 3 -16.19 2.84 -0.56
C VAL A 3 -16.17 3.38 0.85
N GLN A 4 -15.02 3.27 1.52
CA GLN A 4 -14.85 3.73 2.88
C GLN A 4 -14.16 5.10 2.92
N ASN A 5 -14.39 5.85 3.98
CA ASN A 5 -13.69 7.10 4.20
C ASN A 5 -12.23 6.81 4.55
N ILE A 6 -11.33 7.56 3.92
CA ILE A 6 -9.89 7.43 4.19
C ILE A 6 -9.56 8.15 5.49
N VAL A 7 -8.89 7.43 6.38
CA VAL A 7 -8.34 8.00 7.62
C VAL A 7 -7.15 8.89 7.26
N ILE A 8 -7.10 10.08 7.85
CA ILE A 8 -6.11 11.12 7.53
C ILE A 8 -5.08 11.26 8.65
N TYR A 9 -3.81 11.38 8.28
CA TYR A 9 -2.73 11.69 9.21
C TYR A 9 -3.06 13.02 9.94
N PRO A 10 -2.91 13.14 11.26
CA PRO A 10 -2.13 12.28 12.15
C PRO A 10 -2.95 11.28 12.99
N ASP A 11 -4.01 10.71 12.46
CA ASP A 11 -4.79 9.72 13.22
C ASP A 11 -3.87 8.59 13.71
N PRO A 12 -3.93 8.25 15.02
CA PRO A 12 -3.01 7.26 15.60
C PRO A 12 -3.04 5.88 14.97
N ILE A 13 -4.15 5.47 14.35
CA ILE A 13 -4.23 4.15 13.72
C ILE A 13 -3.20 3.98 12.60
N LEU A 14 -2.86 5.09 11.92
CA LEU A 14 -1.88 5.07 10.82
C LEU A 14 -0.45 4.81 11.31
N LYS A 15 -0.19 5.01 12.59
CA LYS A 15 1.13 4.81 13.21
C LYS A 15 1.16 3.59 14.12
N THR A 16 0.14 2.74 14.07
CA THR A 16 0.01 1.57 14.92
C THR A 16 0.28 0.31 14.11
N PRO A 17 1.26 -0.53 14.49
CA PRO A 17 1.45 -1.81 13.83
C PRO A 17 0.18 -2.67 13.93
N CYS A 18 -0.17 -3.33 12.84
CA CYS A 18 -1.37 -4.15 12.76
C CYS A 18 -1.07 -5.61 13.12
N PRO A 19 -1.92 -6.26 13.93
CA PRO A 19 -1.79 -7.70 14.16
C PRO A 19 -2.16 -8.49 12.90
N PRO A 20 -1.66 -9.72 12.77
CA PRO A 20 -2.00 -10.58 11.64
C PRO A 20 -3.46 -10.99 11.66
N VAL A 21 -3.97 -11.35 10.50
CA VAL A 21 -5.28 -11.96 10.33
C VAL A 21 -5.17 -13.44 10.68
N ASP A 22 -5.99 -13.93 11.61
CA ASP A 22 -5.92 -15.32 12.07
C ASP A 22 -6.64 -16.30 11.16
N GLY A 23 -7.72 -15.88 10.51
CA GLY A 23 -8.50 -16.74 9.62
C GLY A 23 -9.31 -15.92 8.65
N ILE A 24 -9.62 -16.51 7.52
CA ILE A 24 -10.36 -15.84 6.46
C ILE A 24 -11.84 -16.18 6.62
N ASP A 25 -12.59 -15.25 7.22
CA ASP A 25 -14.04 -15.38 7.39
C ASP A 25 -14.75 -14.36 6.49
N ALA A 26 -16.08 -14.29 6.61
CA ALA A 26 -16.90 -13.36 5.83
C ALA A 26 -16.50 -11.91 6.07
N GLY A 27 -16.10 -11.57 7.30
CA GLY A 27 -15.65 -10.22 7.66
C GLY A 27 -14.37 -9.83 6.94
N ILE A 28 -13.42 -10.75 6.82
CA ILE A 28 -12.16 -10.51 6.10
C ILE A 28 -12.42 -10.37 4.61
N LEU A 29 -13.29 -11.21 4.04
CA LEU A 29 -13.65 -11.09 2.61
C LEU A 29 -14.31 -9.76 2.33
N GLN A 30 -15.19 -9.30 3.22
CA GLN A 30 -15.82 -7.98 3.09
C GLN A 30 -14.79 -6.85 3.18
N LEU A 31 -13.83 -6.97 4.10
CA LEU A 31 -12.73 -6.01 4.23
C LEU A 31 -11.96 -5.88 2.91
N ILE A 32 -11.62 -6.99 2.28
CA ILE A 32 -10.90 -6.99 1.00
C ILE A 32 -11.73 -6.29 -0.08
N GLU A 33 -13.03 -6.56 -0.16
CA GLU A 33 -13.91 -5.88 -1.12
C GLU A 33 -13.98 -4.38 -0.87
N ASP A 34 -14.08 -3.96 0.40
CA ASP A 34 -14.11 -2.56 0.76
C ASP A 34 -12.79 -1.85 0.39
N LEU A 35 -11.66 -2.55 0.55
CA LEU A 35 -10.36 -2.02 0.15
C LEU A 35 -10.28 -1.81 -1.37
N VAL A 36 -10.76 -2.77 -2.14
CA VAL A 36 -10.78 -2.67 -3.61
C VAL A 36 -11.66 -1.51 -4.07
N ASP A 37 -12.87 -1.41 -3.53
CA ASP A 37 -13.80 -0.33 -3.89
C ASP A 37 -13.22 1.03 -3.52
N THR A 38 -12.61 1.14 -2.35
CA THR A 38 -11.98 2.40 -1.89
C THR A 38 -10.79 2.78 -2.76
N MET A 39 -9.96 1.80 -3.14
CA MET A 39 -8.85 2.03 -4.05
C MET A 39 -9.33 2.58 -5.40
N HIS A 40 -10.34 1.94 -5.98
CA HIS A 40 -10.87 2.35 -7.29
C HIS A 40 -11.53 3.72 -7.26
N ALA A 41 -12.06 4.15 -6.11
CA ALA A 41 -12.68 5.46 -5.95
C ALA A 41 -11.64 6.57 -5.76
N GLY A 42 -10.42 6.24 -5.36
CA GLY A 42 -9.37 7.23 -5.10
C GLY A 42 -8.70 7.71 -6.39
N PRO A 43 -8.49 9.02 -6.58
CA PRO A 43 -7.86 9.54 -7.79
C PRO A 43 -6.40 9.11 -7.88
N GLY A 44 -6.06 8.37 -8.94
CA GLY A 44 -4.70 7.87 -9.16
C GLY A 44 -4.22 6.84 -8.14
N SER A 45 -5.11 6.27 -7.35
CA SER A 45 -4.76 5.31 -6.31
C SER A 45 -4.34 3.97 -6.93
N VAL A 46 -3.25 3.41 -6.42
CA VAL A 46 -2.74 2.09 -6.83
C VAL A 46 -2.71 1.10 -5.66
N GLY A 47 -3.11 1.52 -4.48
CA GLY A 47 -3.16 0.63 -3.33
C GLY A 47 -3.84 1.28 -2.12
N VAL A 48 -4.38 0.45 -1.24
CA VAL A 48 -4.97 0.86 0.04
C VAL A 48 -4.71 -0.25 1.05
N ALA A 49 -4.38 0.14 2.27
CA ALA A 49 -4.18 -0.78 3.39
C ALA A 49 -5.31 -0.62 4.42
N ALA A 50 -5.60 -1.69 5.14
CA ALA A 50 -6.73 -1.73 6.10
C ALA A 50 -6.71 -0.58 7.12
N PRO A 51 -5.57 -0.19 7.72
CA PRO A 51 -5.60 0.94 8.66
C PRO A 51 -6.05 2.25 8.03
N GLN A 52 -5.89 2.42 6.73
CA GLN A 52 -6.38 3.62 6.04
C GLN A 52 -7.90 3.73 5.99
N ILE A 53 -8.61 2.65 6.23
CA ILE A 53 -10.08 2.66 6.36
C ILE A 53 -10.53 2.33 7.78
N GLY A 54 -9.63 2.48 8.75
CA GLY A 54 -9.95 2.35 10.17
C GLY A 54 -9.90 0.93 10.73
N VAL A 55 -9.32 -0.02 10.00
CA VAL A 55 -9.24 -1.43 10.43
C VAL A 55 -7.78 -1.81 10.68
N ALA A 56 -7.46 -2.16 11.94
CA ALA A 56 -6.09 -2.49 12.33
C ALA A 56 -5.83 -3.99 12.11
N LEU A 57 -5.75 -4.40 10.85
CA LEU A 57 -5.44 -5.78 10.45
C LEU A 57 -4.46 -5.77 9.27
N ARG A 58 -3.69 -6.85 9.15
CA ARG A 58 -2.67 -6.97 8.11
C ARG A 58 -3.29 -7.42 6.78
N ALA A 59 -3.99 -6.51 6.13
CA ALA A 59 -4.58 -6.73 4.82
C ALA A 59 -4.42 -5.47 3.98
N CYS A 60 -4.12 -5.65 2.69
CA CYS A 60 -4.00 -4.53 1.76
C CYS A 60 -4.24 -5.01 0.33
N VAL A 61 -4.48 -4.06 -0.57
CA VAL A 61 -4.66 -4.32 -2.00
C VAL A 61 -3.75 -3.41 -2.80
N VAL A 62 -3.25 -3.90 -3.93
CA VAL A 62 -2.39 -3.16 -4.86
C VAL A 62 -2.78 -3.52 -6.28
N ASP A 63 -2.91 -2.53 -7.15
CA ASP A 63 -3.08 -2.73 -8.59
C ASP A 63 -2.44 -1.56 -9.33
N VAL A 64 -1.30 -1.80 -9.96
CA VAL A 64 -0.58 -0.78 -10.72
C VAL A 64 -0.79 -0.91 -12.23
N SER A 65 -1.66 -1.83 -12.66
CA SER A 65 -1.83 -2.16 -14.08
C SER A 65 -2.36 -1.01 -14.93
N LYS A 66 -3.03 -0.06 -14.31
CA LYS A 66 -3.58 1.11 -15.02
C LYS A 66 -2.76 2.37 -14.82
N ASN A 67 -1.68 2.30 -14.06
CA ASN A 67 -0.79 3.43 -13.83
C ASN A 67 0.30 3.47 -14.91
N ARG A 68 0.66 4.67 -15.36
CA ARG A 68 1.67 4.85 -16.40
C ARG A 68 3.04 4.26 -16.04
N HIS A 69 3.35 4.16 -14.75
CA HIS A 69 4.62 3.61 -14.27
C HIS A 69 4.58 2.10 -14.07
N GLY A 70 3.40 1.49 -14.01
CA GLY A 70 3.25 0.07 -13.69
C GLY A 70 2.62 -0.78 -14.79
N LYS A 71 1.99 -0.18 -15.80
CA LYS A 71 1.20 -0.90 -16.80
C LYS A 71 1.99 -1.91 -17.62
N GLU A 72 3.30 -1.69 -17.79
CA GLU A 72 4.15 -2.56 -18.61
C GLU A 72 4.69 -3.76 -17.83
N ASN A 73 4.64 -3.72 -16.50
CA ASN A 73 5.21 -4.74 -15.65
C ASN A 73 4.46 -4.81 -14.33
N ASN A 74 3.55 -5.77 -14.22
CA ASN A 74 2.73 -5.93 -13.02
C ASN A 74 2.11 -7.32 -12.95
N HIS A 75 1.52 -7.64 -11.79
CA HIS A 75 0.79 -8.89 -11.55
C HIS A 75 -0.73 -8.67 -11.45
N GLY A 76 -1.22 -7.51 -11.92
CA GLY A 76 -2.63 -7.18 -11.86
C GLY A 76 -3.08 -6.81 -10.45
N LEU A 77 -4.34 -7.12 -10.13
CA LEU A 77 -4.91 -6.83 -8.82
C LEU A 77 -4.40 -7.84 -7.78
N LEU A 78 -3.72 -7.32 -6.77
CA LEU A 78 -3.19 -8.14 -5.67
C LEU A 78 -4.05 -7.93 -4.43
N LEU A 79 -4.65 -9.01 -3.93
CA LEU A 79 -5.47 -9.03 -2.73
C LEU A 79 -4.67 -9.78 -1.66
N MET A 80 -4.11 -9.04 -0.70
CA MET A 80 -3.06 -9.56 0.17
C MET A 80 -3.47 -9.61 1.63
N ILE A 81 -3.43 -10.80 2.20
CA ILE A 81 -3.67 -11.06 3.63
C ILE A 81 -2.34 -11.51 4.22
N ASN A 82 -1.92 -10.88 5.31
CA ASN A 82 -0.66 -11.14 5.99
C ASN A 82 0.55 -11.09 5.04
N PRO A 83 0.68 -10.01 4.23
CA PRO A 83 1.80 -9.91 3.33
C PRO A 83 3.10 -9.67 4.07
N GLU A 84 4.18 -10.23 3.52
CA GLU A 84 5.53 -9.97 4.02
C GLU A 84 6.52 -9.91 2.86
N ILE A 85 7.57 -9.13 3.05
CA ILE A 85 8.68 -9.06 2.10
C ILE A 85 9.80 -9.93 2.66
N VAL A 86 10.13 -11.02 1.93
CA VAL A 86 11.13 -11.98 2.37
C VAL A 86 12.53 -11.68 1.85
N GLU A 87 12.63 -10.92 0.74
CA GLU A 87 13.90 -10.48 0.18
C GLU A 87 13.75 -9.12 -0.47
N ARG A 88 14.82 -8.33 -0.43
CA ARG A 88 14.89 -7.02 -1.09
C ARG A 88 16.21 -6.89 -1.81
N SER A 89 16.20 -6.24 -2.98
CA SER A 89 17.43 -5.89 -3.68
C SER A 89 17.26 -4.59 -4.46
N GLY A 90 18.38 -3.93 -4.72
CA GLY A 90 18.39 -2.68 -5.44
C GLY A 90 17.85 -1.52 -4.62
N SER A 91 17.93 -0.33 -5.20
CA SER A 91 17.46 0.89 -4.55
C SER A 91 17.21 1.96 -5.59
N ALA A 92 16.11 2.69 -5.45
CA ALA A 92 15.80 3.84 -6.28
C ALA A 92 14.95 4.83 -5.49
N VAL A 93 15.09 6.11 -5.81
CA VAL A 93 14.29 7.18 -5.22
C VAL A 93 13.14 7.50 -6.17
N MET A 94 11.92 7.57 -5.63
CA MET A 94 10.74 7.90 -6.39
C MET A 94 9.82 8.81 -5.57
N ARG A 95 9.11 9.72 -6.24
CA ARG A 95 8.12 10.56 -5.59
C ARG A 95 6.89 9.73 -5.23
N GLU A 96 6.49 9.78 -3.96
CA GLU A 96 5.31 9.07 -3.46
C GLU A 96 4.30 10.03 -2.87
N GLY A 97 3.04 9.63 -2.94
CA GLY A 97 1.93 10.26 -2.26
C GLY A 97 1.03 9.21 -1.65
N CYS A 98 0.11 9.65 -0.82
CA CYS A 98 -0.81 8.75 -0.12
C CYS A 98 -2.13 9.48 0.15
N MET A 99 -3.25 8.79 0.00
CA MET A 99 -4.56 9.38 0.28
C MET A 99 -4.69 9.79 1.75
N SER A 100 -3.96 9.14 2.66
CA SER A 100 -3.96 9.49 4.09
C SER A 100 -3.12 10.73 4.41
N VAL A 101 -2.31 11.21 3.45
CA VAL A 101 -1.50 12.43 3.56
C VAL A 101 -1.79 13.29 2.34
N PRO A 102 -2.98 13.91 2.27
CA PRO A 102 -3.43 14.56 1.03
C PRO A 102 -2.64 15.80 0.65
N ASP A 103 -1.98 16.47 1.60
CA ASP A 103 -1.34 17.76 1.39
C ASP A 103 0.10 17.68 0.92
N TYR A 104 0.72 16.50 0.95
CA TYR A 104 2.15 16.35 0.67
C TYR A 104 2.45 15.16 -0.21
N THR A 105 3.57 15.27 -0.94
CA THR A 105 4.25 14.15 -1.59
C THR A 105 5.71 14.19 -1.15
N GLY A 106 6.44 13.11 -1.36
CA GLY A 106 7.83 13.06 -0.93
C GLY A 106 8.68 12.10 -1.74
N ASP A 107 9.99 12.36 -1.72
CA ASP A 107 10.97 11.48 -2.34
C ASP A 107 11.34 10.39 -1.35
N VAL A 108 11.12 9.15 -1.73
CA VAL A 108 11.35 7.97 -0.89
C VAL A 108 12.27 7.00 -1.60
N GLU A 109 13.26 6.51 -0.88
CA GLU A 109 14.14 5.46 -1.37
C GLU A 109 13.56 4.10 -1.00
N ARG A 110 13.39 3.23 -2.01
CA ARG A 110 12.86 1.89 -1.81
C ARG A 110 13.63 0.87 -2.62
N ALA A 111 13.52 -0.41 -2.22
CA ALA A 111 14.08 -1.50 -3.02
C ALA A 111 13.41 -1.53 -4.39
N THR A 112 14.20 -1.84 -5.43
CA THR A 112 13.69 -1.95 -6.81
C THR A 112 13.14 -3.33 -7.13
N GLU A 113 13.47 -4.32 -6.30
CA GLU A 113 12.96 -5.67 -6.41
C GLU A 113 12.68 -6.23 -5.01
N VAL A 114 11.52 -6.85 -4.86
CA VAL A 114 11.14 -7.51 -3.60
C VAL A 114 10.57 -8.89 -3.91
N THR A 115 10.84 -9.85 -3.02
CA THR A 115 10.11 -11.12 -3.04
C THR A 115 8.99 -11.01 -2.02
N LEU A 116 7.76 -11.09 -2.52
CA LEU A 116 6.54 -10.93 -1.75
C LEU A 116 5.95 -12.30 -1.44
N ARG A 117 5.49 -12.47 -0.20
CA ARG A 117 4.74 -13.65 0.22
C ARG A 117 3.47 -13.19 0.92
N TYR A 118 2.33 -13.78 0.56
CA TYR A 118 1.05 -13.46 1.21
C TYR A 118 0.06 -14.60 1.05
N THR A 119 -1.08 -14.50 1.75
CA THR A 119 -2.21 -15.39 1.59
C THR A 119 -3.30 -14.65 0.79
N ASP A 120 -3.84 -15.28 -0.22
CA ASP A 120 -4.94 -14.70 -1.00
C ASP A 120 -6.30 -14.97 -0.32
N PRO A 121 -7.40 -14.35 -0.81
CA PRO A 121 -8.71 -14.53 -0.17
C PRO A 121 -9.26 -15.97 -0.22
N GLN A 122 -8.72 -16.83 -1.07
CA GLN A 122 -9.09 -18.24 -1.13
C GLN A 122 -8.28 -19.08 -0.16
N GLY A 123 -7.37 -18.49 0.59
CA GLY A 123 -6.52 -19.16 1.56
C GLY A 123 -5.25 -19.76 0.99
N ALA A 124 -4.96 -19.51 -0.31
CA ALA A 124 -3.75 -20.02 -0.94
C ALA A 124 -2.56 -19.11 -0.68
N ARG A 125 -1.39 -19.71 -0.44
CA ARG A 125 -0.14 -18.97 -0.29
C ARG A 125 0.40 -18.58 -1.66
N GLN A 126 0.77 -17.31 -1.79
CA GLN A 126 1.36 -16.77 -3.01
C GLN A 126 2.76 -16.27 -2.70
N GLU A 127 3.67 -16.45 -3.65
CA GLU A 127 5.02 -15.91 -3.53
C GLU A 127 5.55 -15.61 -4.92
N PHE A 128 6.06 -14.40 -5.12
CA PHE A 128 6.68 -14.00 -6.38
C PHE A 128 7.56 -12.77 -6.19
N ALA A 129 8.42 -12.52 -7.18
CA ALA A 129 9.23 -11.32 -7.21
C ALA A 129 8.45 -10.20 -7.94
N ALA A 130 8.42 -9.02 -7.34
CA ALA A 130 7.89 -7.81 -7.95
C ALA A 130 9.03 -6.82 -8.16
N THR A 131 8.97 -6.05 -9.24
CA THR A 131 10.01 -5.09 -9.61
C THR A 131 9.40 -3.74 -9.94
N GLY A 132 10.25 -2.70 -9.99
CA GLY A 132 9.84 -1.38 -10.44
C GLY A 132 8.73 -0.77 -9.60
N PHE A 133 7.77 -0.14 -10.27
CA PHE A 133 6.70 0.59 -9.60
C PHE A 133 5.80 -0.32 -8.75
N GLU A 134 5.55 -1.55 -9.21
CA GLU A 134 4.77 -2.50 -8.42
C GLU A 134 5.47 -2.83 -7.10
N ALA A 135 6.79 -3.01 -7.11
CA ALA A 135 7.55 -3.25 -5.88
C ALA A 135 7.46 -2.04 -4.94
N VAL A 136 7.50 -0.83 -5.46
CA VAL A 136 7.34 0.40 -4.67
C VAL A 136 5.96 0.44 -4.01
N ALA A 137 4.90 0.18 -4.78
CA ALA A 137 3.53 0.21 -4.26
C ALA A 137 3.32 -0.86 -3.18
N ILE A 138 3.84 -2.06 -3.38
CA ILE A 138 3.75 -3.14 -2.39
C ILE A 138 4.43 -2.74 -1.08
N GLN A 139 5.64 -2.18 -1.17
CA GLN A 139 6.38 -1.73 0.03
C GLN A 139 5.63 -0.62 0.77
N HIS A 140 5.03 0.31 0.02
CA HIS A 140 4.25 1.40 0.59
C HIS A 140 3.07 0.87 1.41
N GLU A 141 2.32 -0.10 0.86
CA GLU A 141 1.14 -0.65 1.54
C GLU A 141 1.53 -1.51 2.74
N ILE A 142 2.59 -2.30 2.64
CA ILE A 142 3.08 -3.09 3.78
C ILE A 142 3.58 -2.19 4.90
N ASP A 143 4.19 -1.04 4.58
CA ASP A 143 4.58 -0.06 5.59
C ASP A 143 3.38 0.38 6.42
N HIS A 144 2.21 0.62 5.80
CA HIS A 144 1.01 0.95 6.55
C HIS A 144 0.66 -0.11 7.60
N LEU A 145 0.86 -1.38 7.26
CA LEU A 145 0.60 -2.49 8.17
C LEU A 145 1.59 -2.52 9.34
N ASP A 146 2.76 -1.94 9.16
CA ASP A 146 3.79 -1.82 10.19
C ASP A 146 3.71 -0.50 10.95
N GLY A 147 2.67 0.30 10.70
CA GLY A 147 2.48 1.59 11.36
C GLY A 147 3.36 2.69 10.81
N MET A 148 3.76 2.59 9.56
CA MET A 148 4.63 3.57 8.90
C MET A 148 3.94 4.24 7.73
N LEU A 149 4.31 5.51 7.50
CA LEU A 149 3.88 6.28 6.34
C LEU A 149 5.10 6.60 5.48
N PHE A 150 4.87 6.99 4.21
CA PHE A 150 5.99 7.41 3.37
C PHE A 150 6.75 8.58 3.99
N LEU A 151 6.08 9.40 4.83
CA LEU A 151 6.72 10.50 5.56
C LEU A 151 7.87 10.03 6.44
N ASP A 152 7.80 8.80 6.96
CA ASP A 152 8.84 8.22 7.81
C ASP A 152 10.08 7.80 7.00
N ARG A 153 9.97 7.75 5.68
CA ARG A 153 11.02 7.28 4.78
C ARG A 153 11.54 8.34 3.83
N ILE A 154 11.08 9.59 3.98
CA ILE A 154 11.54 10.68 3.12
C ILE A 154 13.05 10.84 3.26
N THR A 155 13.74 10.93 2.11
CA THR A 155 15.21 11.01 2.05
C THR A 155 15.76 12.29 2.71
N SER A 156 15.01 13.39 2.59
CA SER A 156 15.37 14.67 3.21
C SER A 156 14.12 15.49 3.39
N LEU A 157 13.84 15.90 4.63
CA LEU A 157 12.71 16.80 4.92
C LEU A 157 12.89 18.18 4.29
N LYS A 158 14.16 18.60 4.08
CA LYS A 158 14.47 19.89 3.46
C LYS A 158 14.19 19.90 1.97
N THR A 159 14.57 18.84 1.25
CA THR A 159 14.57 18.81 -0.20
C THR A 159 13.68 17.73 -0.80
N GLY A 160 13.20 16.79 0.01
CA GLY A 160 12.42 15.65 -0.45
C GLY A 160 10.95 15.68 -0.07
N LEU A 161 10.48 16.72 0.62
CA LEU A 161 9.07 16.89 0.98
C LEU A 161 8.47 18.02 0.17
N PHE A 162 7.34 17.75 -0.48
CA PHE A 162 6.70 18.70 -1.38
C PHE A 162 5.23 18.88 -1.03
N ARG A 163 4.74 20.12 -1.10
CA ARG A 163 3.30 20.37 -0.94
C ARG A 163 2.59 19.90 -2.21
N ARG A 164 1.52 19.15 -2.07
CA ARG A 164 0.72 18.69 -3.19
C ARG A 164 -0.10 19.84 -3.76
N LYS A 165 -0.02 20.05 -5.08
CA LYS A 165 -0.74 21.13 -5.75
C LYS A 165 -2.12 20.69 -6.21
N SER A 166 -2.28 19.44 -6.64
CA SER A 166 -3.56 18.90 -7.08
C SER A 166 -3.51 17.39 -7.11
N TYR A 167 -4.68 16.76 -6.98
CA TYR A 167 -4.84 15.33 -7.26
C TYR A 167 -5.04 15.14 -8.75
N LYS A 168 -4.45 14.07 -9.27
CA LYS A 168 -4.63 13.66 -10.65
C LYS A 168 -4.96 12.20 -10.75
#